data_ccd1b1fb1a7cc2763ac0144c50373266
#
_entry.id   ccd1b1fb1a7cc2763ac0144c50373266
#
_cell.length_a   1.000
_cell.length_b   1.000
_cell.length_c   1.000
_cell.angle_alpha   90.00
_cell.angle_beta   90.00
_cell.angle_gamma   90.00
#
_symmetry.space_group_name_H-M   'P 1'
#
loop_
_entity.id
_entity.type
_entity.pdbx_description
1 polymer ?
#
loop_
_entity_poly.entity_id
_entity_poly.type
_entity_poly.pdbx_seq_one_letter_code
_entity_poly.pdbx_strand_id
1 'polypeptide(L)'
;MEILGLDVGGSGIKGAIVDTVKGELISERYRLDTPQPSKPVRVAKTVSKIVEHFGWKGIVGCSFPAVIIKGRSMTAGNISKKWIGMQADELFSEHCEGLSFYLANDADLAGVAEMKLGAGKGLMGKVMMITIGTGLGTGMFYNGQLIPNMELGRILYKDGEPVEYYAADSARKKEDLSMKEWAGRFDYYLHHMVRICSPDYFILGGGISKKYDKFKDYLTVDIPIIVAEARNNAGIIGAAMHAETLHTLPG
;
A
#
# COMPACT_ATOMS: atom_id res chain seq x y z
N MET A 1 -18.07 -7.62 -8.01
CA MET A 1 -17.45 -8.75 -8.76
C MET A 1 -16.62 -9.61 -7.83
N GLU A 2 -16.31 -10.86 -8.24
CA GLU A 2 -15.29 -11.66 -7.58
C GLU A 2 -13.97 -11.43 -8.31
N ILE A 3 -12.91 -11.08 -7.59
CA ILE A 3 -11.57 -10.78 -8.15
C ILE A 3 -10.50 -11.36 -7.24
N LEU A 4 -9.49 -12.00 -7.84
CA LEU A 4 -8.31 -12.41 -7.08
C LEU A 4 -7.46 -11.18 -6.75
N GLY A 5 -7.38 -10.85 -5.47
CA GLY A 5 -6.47 -9.84 -4.95
C GLY A 5 -5.16 -10.46 -4.48
N LEU A 6 -4.05 -9.88 -4.86
CA LEU A 6 -2.70 -10.25 -4.42
C LEU A 6 -2.03 -9.11 -3.66
N ASP A 7 -1.25 -9.46 -2.66
CA ASP A 7 -0.39 -8.54 -1.91
C ASP A 7 1.05 -9.07 -1.94
N VAL A 8 1.89 -8.47 -2.78
CA VAL A 8 3.30 -8.81 -2.94
C VAL A 8 4.14 -8.00 -1.98
N GLY A 9 4.58 -8.63 -0.90
CA GLY A 9 5.47 -7.99 0.08
C GLY A 9 6.89 -8.53 0.03
N GLY A 10 7.82 -7.86 0.71
CA GLY A 10 9.24 -8.24 0.77
C GLY A 10 9.50 -9.60 1.47
N SER A 11 8.60 -10.05 2.35
CA SER A 11 8.72 -11.31 3.11
C SER A 11 7.69 -12.37 2.73
N GLY A 12 6.60 -12.00 2.08
CA GLY A 12 5.53 -12.93 1.72
C GLY A 12 4.62 -12.35 0.65
N ILE A 13 4.09 -13.22 -0.19
CA ILE A 13 3.07 -12.94 -1.20
C ILE A 13 1.80 -13.63 -0.73
N LYS A 14 0.71 -12.87 -0.69
CA LYS A 14 -0.58 -13.35 -0.20
C LYS A 14 -1.64 -13.14 -1.27
N GLY A 15 -2.63 -14.01 -1.32
CA GLY A 15 -3.77 -13.87 -2.20
C GLY A 15 -5.05 -14.36 -1.54
N ALA A 16 -6.17 -13.81 -1.98
CA ALA A 16 -7.52 -14.29 -1.67
C ALA A 16 -8.50 -13.80 -2.75
N ILE A 17 -9.59 -14.52 -2.92
CA ILE A 17 -10.71 -14.08 -3.74
C ILE A 17 -11.52 -13.06 -2.91
N VAL A 18 -11.83 -11.92 -3.51
CA VAL A 18 -12.53 -10.80 -2.90
C VAL A 18 -13.86 -10.57 -3.60
N ASP A 19 -14.95 -10.49 -2.84
CA ASP A 19 -16.19 -9.86 -3.30
C ASP A 19 -16.01 -8.34 -3.20
N THR A 20 -15.78 -7.67 -4.33
CA THR A 20 -15.51 -6.23 -4.38
C THR A 20 -16.70 -5.36 -3.99
N VAL A 21 -17.93 -5.88 -4.09
CA VAL A 21 -19.16 -5.17 -3.69
C VAL A 21 -19.26 -5.11 -2.16
N LYS A 22 -19.03 -6.25 -1.50
CA LYS A 22 -19.05 -6.34 -0.04
C LYS A 22 -17.72 -5.88 0.59
N GLY A 23 -16.61 -5.98 -0.15
CA GLY A 23 -15.28 -5.71 0.35
C GLY A 23 -14.76 -6.77 1.31
N GLU A 24 -15.19 -8.00 1.11
CA GLU A 24 -14.87 -9.13 1.98
C GLU A 24 -14.10 -10.21 1.22
N LEU A 25 -13.22 -10.91 1.95
CA LEU A 25 -12.60 -12.12 1.41
C LEU A 25 -13.66 -13.24 1.40
N ILE A 26 -13.86 -13.85 0.24
CA ILE A 26 -14.76 -15.01 0.07
C ILE A 26 -13.99 -16.34 0.00
N SER A 27 -12.69 -16.30 0.08
CA SER A 27 -11.81 -17.47 0.25
C SER A 27 -10.91 -17.30 1.46
N GLU A 28 -10.31 -18.39 1.93
CA GLU A 28 -9.20 -18.30 2.85
C GLU A 28 -8.00 -17.61 2.18
N ARG A 29 -7.22 -16.91 2.99
CA ARG A 29 -6.00 -16.27 2.53
C ARG A 29 -4.89 -17.29 2.37
N TYR A 30 -4.38 -17.46 1.17
CA TYR A 30 -3.22 -18.27 0.88
C TYR A 30 -1.95 -17.41 0.86
N ARG A 31 -0.87 -17.89 1.50
CA ARG A 31 0.41 -17.18 1.60
C ARG A 31 1.58 -18.09 1.25
N LEU A 32 2.47 -17.57 0.42
CA LEU A 32 3.80 -18.14 0.16
C LEU A 32 4.88 -17.12 0.56
N ASP A 33 6.06 -17.63 0.92
CA ASP A 33 7.20 -16.76 1.19
C ASP A 33 7.72 -16.09 -0.09
N THR A 34 8.08 -14.82 0.01
CA THR A 34 8.74 -14.12 -1.10
C THR A 34 10.13 -14.72 -1.31
N PRO A 35 10.45 -15.21 -2.50
CA PRO A 35 11.74 -15.84 -2.77
C PRO A 35 12.89 -14.84 -2.58
N GLN A 36 13.94 -15.29 -1.90
CA GLN A 36 15.14 -14.48 -1.71
C GLN A 36 16.29 -14.99 -2.61
N PRO A 37 16.96 -14.10 -3.35
CA PRO A 37 16.58 -12.70 -3.62
C PRO A 37 15.29 -12.64 -4.47
N SER A 38 14.48 -11.59 -4.23
CA SER A 38 13.17 -11.36 -4.83
C SER A 38 13.25 -10.88 -6.29
N LYS A 39 13.95 -11.66 -7.14
CA LYS A 39 14.11 -11.36 -8.57
C LYS A 39 12.78 -11.52 -9.34
N PRO A 40 12.53 -10.72 -10.42
CA PRO A 40 11.27 -10.71 -11.15
C PRO A 40 10.70 -12.10 -11.46
N VAL A 41 11.42 -12.91 -12.23
CA VAL A 41 10.97 -14.27 -12.63
C VAL A 41 10.68 -15.18 -11.43
N ARG A 42 11.43 -15.06 -10.33
CA ARG A 42 11.19 -15.88 -9.13
C ARG A 42 9.88 -15.48 -8.44
N VAL A 43 9.62 -14.18 -8.35
CA VAL A 43 8.37 -13.65 -7.79
C VAL A 43 7.21 -14.02 -8.71
N ALA A 44 7.33 -13.87 -10.03
CA ALA A 44 6.29 -14.25 -10.99
C ALA A 44 5.90 -15.74 -10.87
N LYS A 45 6.89 -16.63 -10.73
CA LYS A 45 6.62 -18.06 -10.46
C LYS A 45 5.93 -18.31 -9.12
N THR A 46 6.14 -17.47 -8.12
CA THR A 46 5.42 -17.58 -6.85
C THR A 46 4.00 -17.05 -6.96
N VAL A 47 3.79 -15.98 -7.73
CA VAL A 47 2.46 -15.46 -8.08
C VAL A 47 1.67 -16.53 -8.83
N SER A 48 2.24 -17.17 -9.86
CA SER A 48 1.63 -18.27 -10.62
C SER A 48 1.10 -19.38 -9.70
N LYS A 49 1.90 -19.82 -8.72
CA LYS A 49 1.46 -20.84 -7.76
C LYS A 49 0.25 -20.40 -6.92
N ILE A 50 0.12 -19.11 -6.62
CA ILE A 50 -1.05 -18.60 -5.90
C ILE A 50 -2.27 -18.56 -6.82
N VAL A 51 -2.12 -18.12 -8.07
CA VAL A 51 -3.17 -18.14 -9.09
C VAL A 51 -3.67 -19.57 -9.33
N GLU A 52 -2.74 -20.52 -9.48
CA GLU A 52 -3.01 -21.95 -9.64
C GLU A 52 -3.74 -22.56 -8.43
N HIS A 53 -3.34 -22.18 -7.20
CA HIS A 53 -3.99 -22.64 -5.97
C HIS A 53 -5.49 -22.29 -5.94
N PHE A 54 -5.87 -21.12 -6.46
CA PHE A 54 -7.27 -20.72 -6.56
C PHE A 54 -7.96 -21.21 -7.85
N GLY A 55 -7.24 -21.83 -8.78
CA GLY A 55 -7.76 -22.17 -10.12
C GLY A 55 -8.32 -20.94 -10.85
N TRP A 56 -7.73 -19.77 -10.59
CA TRP A 56 -8.30 -18.49 -11.00
C TRP A 56 -8.13 -18.25 -12.51
N LYS A 57 -9.20 -17.75 -13.15
CA LYS A 57 -9.24 -17.47 -14.60
C LYS A 57 -9.76 -16.07 -14.95
N GLY A 58 -10.02 -15.24 -13.96
CA GLY A 58 -10.46 -13.85 -14.12
C GLY A 58 -9.31 -12.84 -14.07
N ILE A 59 -9.65 -11.57 -13.98
CA ILE A 59 -8.68 -10.50 -13.75
C ILE A 59 -8.04 -10.60 -12.37
N VAL A 60 -6.83 -10.07 -12.22
CA VAL A 60 -6.06 -10.10 -10.98
C VAL A 60 -5.66 -8.69 -10.58
N GLY A 61 -6.01 -8.28 -9.37
CA GLY A 61 -5.49 -7.07 -8.74
C GLY A 61 -4.21 -7.39 -7.94
N CYS A 62 -3.19 -6.55 -8.03
CA CYS A 62 -1.93 -6.82 -7.37
C CYS A 62 -1.35 -5.58 -6.66
N SER A 63 -1.28 -5.64 -5.33
CA SER A 63 -0.54 -4.71 -4.49
C SER A 63 0.95 -5.00 -4.62
N PHE A 64 1.75 -3.97 -4.93
CA PHE A 64 3.15 -4.13 -5.24
C PHE A 64 4.03 -3.06 -4.57
N PRO A 65 5.18 -3.40 -3.96
CA PRO A 65 5.99 -2.48 -3.18
C PRO A 65 6.91 -1.60 -4.05
N ALA A 66 6.32 -0.91 -5.02
CA ALA A 66 7.00 -0.01 -5.93
C ALA A 66 6.03 1.03 -6.52
N VAL A 67 6.56 2.11 -7.05
CA VAL A 67 5.84 3.02 -7.96
C VAL A 67 5.52 2.26 -9.24
N ILE A 68 4.26 2.18 -9.62
CA ILE A 68 3.78 1.50 -10.82
C ILE A 68 3.20 2.51 -11.80
N ILE A 69 3.75 2.58 -13.01
CA ILE A 69 3.24 3.43 -14.09
C ILE A 69 2.96 2.57 -15.31
N LYS A 70 1.70 2.48 -15.71
CA LYS A 70 1.26 1.65 -16.85
C LYS A 70 1.81 0.22 -16.78
N GLY A 71 1.62 -0.44 -15.63
CA GLY A 71 2.08 -1.81 -15.39
C GLY A 71 3.58 -1.96 -15.13
N ARG A 72 4.39 -0.92 -15.35
CA ARG A 72 5.84 -0.94 -15.18
C ARG A 72 6.27 -0.52 -13.79
N SER A 73 7.15 -1.29 -13.18
CA SER A 73 7.79 -0.96 -11.90
C SER A 73 8.89 0.08 -12.11
N MET A 74 8.70 1.28 -11.55
CA MET A 74 9.63 2.40 -11.69
C MET A 74 10.65 2.46 -10.56
N THR A 75 10.32 1.88 -9.41
CA THR A 75 11.19 1.82 -8.23
C THR A 75 11.27 0.39 -7.69
N ALA A 76 12.03 0.20 -6.64
CA ALA A 76 12.06 -1.05 -5.88
C ALA A 76 12.26 -0.72 -4.41
N GLY A 77 11.21 -0.85 -3.61
CA GLY A 77 11.27 -0.66 -2.17
C GLY A 77 12.02 -1.80 -1.50
N ASN A 78 11.28 -2.70 -0.83
CA ASN A 78 11.85 -3.85 -0.11
C ASN A 78 12.02 -5.11 -1.00
N ILE A 79 12.22 -4.93 -2.30
CA ILE A 79 12.41 -5.99 -3.28
C ILE A 79 13.69 -5.75 -4.11
N SER A 80 14.06 -6.73 -4.93
CA SER A 80 15.26 -6.64 -5.78
C SER A 80 15.22 -5.43 -6.71
N LYS A 81 16.32 -4.68 -6.80
CA LYS A 81 16.48 -3.55 -7.76
C LYS A 81 16.32 -3.97 -9.23
N LYS A 82 16.33 -5.27 -9.55
CA LYS A 82 16.04 -5.79 -10.90
C LYS A 82 14.60 -5.56 -11.36
N TRP A 83 13.72 -5.13 -10.47
CA TRP A 83 12.35 -4.72 -10.80
C TRP A 83 12.30 -3.34 -11.48
N ILE A 84 13.30 -2.49 -11.28
CA ILE A 84 13.30 -1.13 -11.86
C ILE A 84 13.32 -1.22 -13.39
N GLY A 85 12.28 -0.65 -14.01
CA GLY A 85 12.05 -0.67 -15.46
C GLY A 85 11.35 -1.93 -16.00
N MET A 86 11.05 -2.93 -15.13
CA MET A 86 10.38 -4.16 -15.53
C MET A 86 8.88 -3.92 -15.79
N GLN A 87 8.36 -4.45 -16.89
CA GLN A 87 6.92 -4.50 -17.15
C GLN A 87 6.33 -5.64 -16.30
N ALA A 88 5.81 -5.30 -15.14
CA ALA A 88 5.45 -6.28 -14.12
C ALA A 88 4.13 -6.99 -14.43
N ASP A 89 3.15 -6.28 -14.99
CA ASP A 89 1.87 -6.84 -15.43
C ASP A 89 2.04 -7.87 -16.55
N GLU A 90 2.85 -7.56 -17.56
CA GLU A 90 3.17 -8.50 -18.65
C GLU A 90 3.91 -9.73 -18.12
N LEU A 91 4.92 -9.53 -17.25
CA LEU A 91 5.66 -10.62 -16.65
C LEU A 91 4.77 -11.58 -15.85
N PHE A 92 3.81 -11.03 -15.08
CA PHE A 92 2.86 -11.87 -14.33
C PHE A 92 1.87 -12.55 -15.27
N SER A 93 1.38 -11.85 -16.28
CA SER A 93 0.52 -12.41 -17.33
C SER A 93 1.17 -13.61 -18.04
N GLU A 94 2.43 -13.46 -18.48
CA GLU A 94 3.20 -14.54 -19.14
C GLU A 94 3.33 -15.81 -18.26
N HIS A 95 3.42 -15.63 -16.92
CA HIS A 95 3.55 -16.77 -15.99
C HIS A 95 2.19 -17.31 -15.52
N CYS A 96 1.09 -16.66 -15.87
CA CYS A 96 -0.28 -16.98 -15.44
C CYS A 96 -1.24 -17.13 -16.62
N GLU A 97 -0.85 -17.87 -17.66
CA GLU A 97 -1.70 -18.22 -18.81
C GLU A 97 -2.36 -17.03 -19.51
N GLY A 98 -1.73 -15.87 -19.49
CA GLY A 98 -2.25 -14.66 -20.16
C GLY A 98 -3.31 -13.90 -19.38
N LEU A 99 -3.49 -14.15 -18.09
CA LEU A 99 -4.42 -13.38 -17.26
C LEU A 99 -4.06 -11.89 -17.21
N SER A 100 -5.06 -11.03 -17.16
CA SER A 100 -4.86 -9.58 -17.02
C SER A 100 -4.54 -9.20 -15.57
N PHE A 101 -3.41 -8.54 -15.38
CA PHE A 101 -2.97 -8.03 -14.08
C PHE A 101 -3.08 -6.50 -13.99
N TYR A 102 -3.66 -6.00 -12.91
CA TYR A 102 -3.74 -4.58 -12.58
C TYR A 102 -2.93 -4.32 -11.31
N LEU A 103 -1.78 -3.65 -11.49
CA LEU A 103 -0.86 -3.37 -10.39
C LEU A 103 -0.93 -1.92 -9.93
N ALA A 104 -0.79 -1.70 -8.62
CA ALA A 104 -0.51 -0.38 -8.06
C ALA A 104 0.35 -0.49 -6.78
N ASN A 105 0.83 0.66 -6.30
CA ASN A 105 1.62 0.74 -5.08
C ASN A 105 0.84 0.21 -3.86
N ASP A 106 1.56 -0.40 -2.92
CA ASP A 106 0.98 -1.05 -1.73
C ASP A 106 0.27 -0.06 -0.78
N ALA A 107 0.83 1.14 -0.59
CA ALA A 107 0.19 2.17 0.23
C ALA A 107 -1.05 2.77 -0.46
N ASP A 108 -0.99 2.97 -1.78
CA ASP A 108 -2.14 3.40 -2.58
C ASP A 108 -3.31 2.42 -2.41
N LEU A 109 -3.03 1.12 -2.55
CA LEU A 109 -4.08 0.09 -2.48
C LEU A 109 -4.61 -0.12 -1.06
N ALA A 110 -3.76 0.01 -0.04
CA ALA A 110 -4.23 0.05 1.34
C ALA A 110 -5.21 1.23 1.54
N GLY A 111 -4.90 2.39 0.97
CA GLY A 111 -5.79 3.55 1.00
C GLY A 111 -7.08 3.34 0.21
N VAL A 112 -7.06 2.66 -0.95
CA VAL A 112 -8.28 2.33 -1.72
C VAL A 112 -9.25 1.52 -0.86
N ALA A 113 -8.77 0.52 -0.12
CA ALA A 113 -9.60 -0.25 0.79
C ALA A 113 -10.22 0.62 1.89
N GLU A 114 -9.42 1.51 2.50
CA GLU A 114 -9.92 2.41 3.56
C GLU A 114 -10.94 3.42 3.03
N MET A 115 -10.71 4.00 1.86
CA MET A 115 -11.63 4.97 1.26
C MET A 115 -12.96 4.36 0.83
N LYS A 116 -12.96 3.11 0.39
CA LYS A 116 -14.20 2.44 -0.06
C LYS A 116 -14.97 1.80 1.11
N LEU A 117 -14.28 1.26 2.11
CA LEU A 117 -14.91 0.36 3.10
C LEU A 117 -14.59 0.69 4.55
N GLY A 118 -13.46 1.35 4.81
CA GLY A 118 -12.93 1.58 6.15
C GLY A 118 -13.09 3.03 6.59
N ALA A 119 -12.08 3.49 7.33
CA ALA A 119 -12.01 4.80 7.98
C ALA A 119 -12.20 6.00 7.06
N GLY A 120 -11.97 5.84 5.76
CA GLY A 120 -12.12 6.89 4.75
C GLY A 120 -13.49 6.92 4.05
N LYS A 121 -14.38 5.97 4.37
CA LYS A 121 -15.66 5.86 3.68
C LYS A 121 -16.51 7.12 3.86
N GLY A 122 -16.87 7.74 2.73
CA GLY A 122 -17.69 8.96 2.70
C GLY A 122 -16.93 10.26 2.97
N LEU A 123 -15.63 10.22 3.27
CA LEU A 123 -14.82 11.42 3.40
C LEU A 123 -14.66 12.09 2.01
N MET A 124 -14.89 13.41 1.99
CA MET A 124 -14.71 14.23 0.82
C MET A 124 -13.49 15.16 1.01
N GLY A 125 -13.02 15.75 -0.07
CA GLY A 125 -11.79 16.58 -0.04
C GLY A 125 -10.53 15.75 -0.21
N LYS A 126 -9.41 16.27 0.28
CA LYS A 126 -8.09 15.62 0.22
C LYS A 126 -7.86 14.74 1.44
N VAL A 127 -7.76 13.45 1.24
CA VAL A 127 -7.46 12.47 2.28
C VAL A 127 -6.08 11.87 2.03
N MET A 128 -5.20 11.97 3.02
CA MET A 128 -3.88 11.34 2.97
C MET A 128 -3.85 10.10 3.87
N MET A 129 -3.72 8.93 3.24
CA MET A 129 -3.40 7.68 3.92
C MET A 129 -1.89 7.62 4.17
N ILE A 130 -1.47 7.28 5.40
CA ILE A 130 -0.07 7.09 5.77
C ILE A 130 0.08 5.72 6.41
N THR A 131 0.83 4.84 5.77
CA THR A 131 1.19 3.53 6.34
C THR A 131 2.54 3.63 7.04
N ILE A 132 2.57 3.36 8.35
CA ILE A 132 3.75 3.56 9.19
C ILE A 132 4.31 2.20 9.60
N GLY A 133 5.50 1.87 9.09
CA GLY A 133 6.16 0.59 9.33
C GLY A 133 7.67 0.68 9.15
N THR A 134 8.23 -0.12 8.24
CA THR A 134 9.65 -0.05 7.84
C THR A 134 9.97 1.31 7.20
N GLY A 135 9.04 1.84 6.41
CA GLY A 135 9.06 3.18 5.85
C GLY A 135 7.78 3.94 6.18
N LEU A 136 7.55 5.04 5.46
CA LEU A 136 6.32 5.82 5.42
C LEU A 136 5.72 5.71 4.02
N GLY A 137 4.82 4.75 3.81
CA GLY A 137 4.06 4.67 2.58
C GLY A 137 2.92 5.69 2.61
N THR A 138 2.59 6.29 1.46
CA THR A 138 1.53 7.30 1.37
C THR A 138 0.62 7.04 0.18
N GLY A 139 -0.69 7.16 0.40
CA GLY A 139 -1.71 7.21 -0.65
C GLY A 139 -2.48 8.52 -0.55
N MET A 140 -2.69 9.19 -1.66
CA MET A 140 -3.43 10.45 -1.71
C MET A 140 -4.76 10.27 -2.44
N PHE A 141 -5.81 10.84 -1.88
CA PHE A 141 -7.16 10.77 -2.45
C PHE A 141 -7.77 12.16 -2.54
N TYR A 142 -8.53 12.38 -3.58
CA TYR A 142 -9.38 13.56 -3.73
C TYR A 142 -10.81 13.15 -4.05
N ASN A 143 -11.76 13.50 -3.18
CA ASN A 143 -13.16 13.08 -3.28
C ASN A 143 -13.32 11.56 -3.50
N GLY A 144 -12.57 10.76 -2.74
CA GLY A 144 -12.60 9.30 -2.81
C GLY A 144 -11.80 8.68 -3.96
N GLN A 145 -11.27 9.47 -4.89
CA GLN A 145 -10.47 8.99 -6.02
C GLN A 145 -8.98 9.02 -5.72
N LEU A 146 -8.30 7.94 -6.04
CA LEU A 146 -6.85 7.81 -5.85
C LEU A 146 -6.09 8.78 -6.79
N ILE A 147 -5.14 9.52 -6.22
CA ILE A 147 -4.05 10.19 -6.94
C ILE A 147 -2.83 9.27 -6.78
N PRO A 148 -2.46 8.49 -7.79
CA PRO A 148 -1.52 7.38 -7.62
C PRO A 148 -0.08 7.85 -7.45
N ASN A 149 0.71 6.99 -6.76
CA ASN A 149 2.17 7.11 -6.67
C ASN A 149 2.67 8.39 -5.96
N MET A 150 1.98 8.85 -4.95
CA MET A 150 2.42 9.97 -4.12
C MET A 150 3.39 9.49 -3.02
N GLU A 151 4.65 9.32 -3.37
CA GLU A 151 5.73 8.82 -2.49
C GLU A 151 6.23 9.88 -1.48
N LEU A 152 5.33 10.44 -0.67
CA LEU A 152 5.64 11.59 0.20
C LEU A 152 6.48 11.22 1.44
N GLY A 153 6.60 9.95 1.77
CA GLY A 153 7.58 9.47 2.76
C GLY A 153 9.02 9.56 2.27
N ARG A 154 9.22 9.76 0.96
CA ARG A 154 10.54 9.86 0.34
C ARG A 154 11.01 11.29 0.07
N ILE A 155 10.25 12.29 0.49
CA ILE A 155 10.73 13.67 0.41
C ILE A 155 12.03 13.81 1.21
N LEU A 156 12.95 14.62 0.66
CA LEU A 156 14.25 14.81 1.28
C LEU A 156 14.13 15.66 2.54
N TYR A 157 14.83 15.23 3.56
CA TYR A 157 14.94 15.88 4.87
C TYR A 157 16.41 16.20 5.18
N LYS A 158 16.82 16.12 6.42
CA LYS A 158 18.21 16.39 6.82
C LYS A 158 19.21 15.58 6.00
N ASP A 159 20.30 16.20 5.62
CA ASP A 159 21.41 15.61 4.89
C ASP A 159 21.04 14.98 3.54
N GLY A 160 19.87 15.38 2.96
CA GLY A 160 19.39 14.86 1.69
C GLY A 160 18.81 13.44 1.77
N GLU A 161 18.57 12.93 2.97
CA GLU A 161 18.00 11.60 3.18
C GLU A 161 16.44 11.65 3.18
N PRO A 162 15.76 10.55 2.76
CA PRO A 162 14.30 10.45 2.86
C PRO A 162 13.79 10.64 4.29
N VAL A 163 12.70 11.40 4.44
CA VAL A 163 12.09 11.68 5.76
C VAL A 163 11.65 10.42 6.50
N GLU A 164 11.35 9.34 5.77
CA GLU A 164 11.01 8.04 6.37
C GLU A 164 12.13 7.48 7.26
N TYR A 165 13.40 7.78 6.96
CA TYR A 165 14.54 7.37 7.80
C TYR A 165 14.61 8.12 9.14
N TYR A 166 13.83 9.19 9.29
CA TYR A 166 13.71 9.97 10.52
C TYR A 166 12.41 9.68 11.27
N ALA A 167 11.29 9.52 10.57
CA ALA A 167 9.95 9.52 11.15
C ALA A 167 9.18 8.17 11.06
N ALA A 168 9.72 7.13 10.39
CA ALA A 168 9.09 5.81 10.38
C ALA A 168 9.28 5.05 11.71
N ASP A 169 8.48 3.99 11.96
CA ASP A 169 8.64 3.12 13.14
C ASP A 169 9.97 2.36 13.15
N SER A 170 10.54 2.10 11.97
CA SER A 170 11.89 1.52 11.87
C SER A 170 12.96 2.44 12.46
N ALA A 171 12.87 3.76 12.24
CA ALA A 171 13.77 4.74 12.83
C ALA A 171 13.62 4.75 14.37
N ARG A 172 12.37 4.74 14.86
CA ARG A 172 12.11 4.63 16.30
C ARG A 172 12.80 3.42 16.91
N LYS A 173 12.66 2.24 16.30
CA LYS A 173 13.26 1.00 16.79
C LYS A 173 14.79 1.01 16.70
N LYS A 174 15.34 1.52 15.60
CA LYS A 174 16.79 1.58 15.36
C LYS A 174 17.50 2.47 16.36
N GLU A 175 16.86 3.58 16.75
CA GLU A 175 17.43 4.59 17.65
C GLU A 175 16.90 4.46 19.09
N ASP A 176 16.13 3.41 19.39
CA ASP A 176 15.51 3.11 20.69
C ASP A 176 14.72 4.30 21.28
N LEU A 177 14.00 5.02 20.40
CA LEU A 177 13.23 6.19 20.81
C LEU A 177 11.99 5.78 21.60
N SER A 178 11.70 6.54 22.66
CA SER A 178 10.42 6.48 23.32
C SER A 178 9.27 6.87 22.36
N MET A 179 8.04 6.51 22.70
CA MET A 179 6.87 6.91 21.87
C MET A 179 6.72 8.42 21.77
N LYS A 180 7.05 9.15 22.84
CA LYS A 180 7.00 10.62 22.85
C LYS A 180 8.02 11.25 21.90
N GLU A 181 9.27 10.81 21.96
CA GLU A 181 10.33 11.33 21.08
C GLU A 181 10.03 11.03 19.60
N TRP A 182 9.62 9.80 19.31
CA TRP A 182 9.23 9.43 17.98
C TRP A 182 7.99 10.20 17.49
N ALA A 183 6.97 10.36 18.33
CA ALA A 183 5.78 11.14 18.00
C ALA A 183 6.11 12.57 17.61
N GLY A 184 7.07 13.23 18.28
CA GLY A 184 7.54 14.55 17.87
C GLY A 184 8.16 14.57 16.47
N ARG A 185 8.88 13.49 16.07
CA ARG A 185 9.40 13.35 14.70
C ARG A 185 8.28 13.13 13.68
N PHE A 186 7.30 12.32 14.05
CA PHE A 186 6.16 12.04 13.19
C PHE A 186 5.24 13.27 13.06
N ASP A 187 5.03 14.02 14.12
CA ASP A 187 4.30 15.29 14.12
C ASP A 187 4.96 16.32 13.20
N TYR A 188 6.29 16.43 13.25
CA TYR A 188 7.04 17.26 12.29
C TYR A 188 6.74 16.85 10.83
N TYR A 189 6.72 15.54 10.54
CA TYR A 189 6.37 15.04 9.22
C TYR A 189 4.93 15.40 8.83
N LEU A 190 3.96 15.26 9.73
CA LEU A 190 2.57 15.65 9.49
C LEU A 190 2.44 17.14 9.17
N HIS A 191 3.09 18.02 9.94
CA HIS A 191 3.12 19.46 9.64
C HIS A 191 3.74 19.76 8.28
N HIS A 192 4.72 18.98 7.86
CA HIS A 192 5.31 19.11 6.54
C HIS A 192 4.31 18.73 5.44
N MET A 193 3.53 17.66 5.65
CA MET A 193 2.44 17.26 4.75
C MET A 193 1.33 18.30 4.66
N VAL A 194 0.98 18.93 5.78
CA VAL A 194 0.04 20.05 5.78
C VAL A 194 0.52 21.19 4.87
N ARG A 195 1.81 21.55 4.94
CA ARG A 195 2.39 22.62 4.10
C ARG A 195 2.42 22.28 2.61
N ILE A 196 2.67 21.01 2.26
CA ILE A 196 2.84 20.58 0.85
C ILE A 196 1.48 20.27 0.21
N CYS A 197 0.62 19.53 0.90
CA CYS A 197 -0.59 18.95 0.33
C CYS A 197 -1.87 19.58 0.85
N SER A 198 -1.85 20.21 2.05
CA SER A 198 -3.04 20.72 2.74
C SER A 198 -4.16 19.68 2.76
N PRO A 199 -3.96 18.49 3.37
CA PRO A 199 -5.00 17.48 3.45
C PRO A 199 -6.12 17.92 4.38
N ASP A 200 -7.34 17.47 4.11
CA ASP A 200 -8.49 17.67 5.00
C ASP A 200 -8.54 16.59 6.09
N TYR A 201 -7.94 15.42 5.84
CA TYR A 201 -7.88 14.28 6.77
C TYR A 201 -6.58 13.49 6.61
N PHE A 202 -6.09 12.96 7.74
CA PHE A 202 -5.09 11.89 7.76
C PHE A 202 -5.73 10.57 8.17
N ILE A 203 -5.39 9.48 7.46
CA ILE A 203 -5.70 8.11 7.88
C ILE A 203 -4.38 7.42 8.19
N LEU A 204 -4.22 6.93 9.43
CA LEU A 204 -2.99 6.26 9.86
C LEU A 204 -3.15 4.75 9.86
N GLY A 205 -2.34 4.08 9.04
CA GLY A 205 -2.25 2.62 8.96
C GLY A 205 -0.86 2.09 9.31
N GLY A 206 -0.65 0.82 9.02
CA GLY A 206 0.59 0.13 9.35
C GLY A 206 0.66 -0.38 10.78
N GLY A 207 1.78 -1.01 11.14
CA GLY A 207 1.89 -1.75 12.41
C GLY A 207 1.78 -0.89 13.66
N ILE A 208 2.30 0.34 13.63
CA ILE A 208 2.30 1.23 14.79
C ILE A 208 0.95 1.94 15.02
N SER A 209 0.09 2.03 14.01
CA SER A 209 -1.24 2.65 14.15
C SER A 209 -2.08 1.98 15.25
N LYS A 210 -1.85 0.68 15.50
CA LYS A 210 -2.46 -0.07 16.62
C LYS A 210 -2.12 0.49 18.00
N LYS A 211 -1.10 1.35 18.09
CA LYS A 211 -0.65 2.00 19.32
C LYS A 211 -0.99 3.49 19.34
N TYR A 212 -1.95 3.93 18.51
CA TYR A 212 -2.31 5.33 18.33
C TYR A 212 -2.56 6.05 19.68
N ASP A 213 -3.27 5.42 20.62
CA ASP A 213 -3.50 5.97 21.94
C ASP A 213 -2.24 6.27 22.77
N LYS A 214 -1.08 5.67 22.41
CA LYS A 214 0.19 5.92 23.11
C LYS A 214 0.93 7.14 22.60
N PHE A 215 0.51 7.72 21.47
CA PHE A 215 1.21 8.85 20.87
C PHE A 215 0.31 9.99 20.35
N LYS A 216 -1.00 9.80 20.29
CA LYS A 216 -1.94 10.81 19.77
C LYS A 216 -1.82 12.16 20.47
N ASP A 217 -1.62 12.16 21.79
CA ASP A 217 -1.54 13.39 22.60
C ASP A 217 -0.27 14.21 22.37
N TYR A 218 0.69 13.67 21.61
CA TYR A 218 1.91 14.36 21.21
C TYR A 218 1.84 14.91 19.78
N LEU A 219 0.74 14.67 19.06
CA LEU A 219 0.52 15.22 17.72
C LEU A 219 -0.18 16.56 17.84
N THR A 220 0.36 17.57 17.14
CA THR A 220 -0.10 18.96 17.26
C THR A 220 -0.70 19.52 15.98
N VAL A 221 -0.80 18.72 14.91
CA VAL A 221 -1.47 19.15 13.68
C VAL A 221 -2.96 19.36 13.90
N ASP A 222 -3.49 20.45 13.39
CA ASP A 222 -4.92 20.80 13.44
C ASP A 222 -5.69 20.21 12.24
N ILE A 223 -5.43 18.92 11.97
CA ILE A 223 -6.09 18.13 10.93
C ILE A 223 -6.62 16.86 11.56
N PRO A 224 -7.89 16.47 11.34
CA PRO A 224 -8.44 15.22 11.85
C PRO A 224 -7.60 14.01 11.46
N ILE A 225 -7.24 13.19 12.47
CA ILE A 225 -6.49 11.95 12.30
C ILE A 225 -7.40 10.78 12.65
N ILE A 226 -7.54 9.84 11.72
CA ILE A 226 -8.37 8.64 11.84
C ILE A 226 -7.46 7.41 11.74
N VAL A 227 -7.74 6.37 12.53
CA VAL A 227 -6.97 5.11 12.46
C VAL A 227 -7.62 4.18 11.43
N ALA A 228 -6.80 3.59 10.57
CA ALA A 228 -7.22 2.64 9.54
C ALA A 228 -7.92 1.39 10.13
N GLU A 229 -8.95 0.91 9.47
CA GLU A 229 -9.78 -0.22 9.88
C GLU A 229 -9.48 -1.52 9.14
N ALA A 230 -9.13 -1.48 7.85
CA ALA A 230 -8.99 -2.64 6.97
C ALA A 230 -7.79 -3.56 7.29
N ARG A 231 -6.90 -3.15 8.19
CA ARG A 231 -5.81 -3.95 8.80
C ARG A 231 -5.01 -4.81 7.79
N ASN A 232 -4.93 -6.13 8.08
CA ASN A 232 -4.01 -7.05 7.38
C ASN A 232 -4.46 -7.46 5.96
N ASN A 233 -5.68 -7.15 5.57
CA ASN A 233 -6.25 -7.51 4.26
C ASN A 233 -6.38 -6.31 3.32
N ALA A 234 -6.01 -5.10 3.78
CA ALA A 234 -6.14 -3.86 2.99
C ALA A 234 -5.48 -3.95 1.61
N GLY A 235 -4.27 -4.50 1.51
CA GLY A 235 -3.56 -4.67 0.24
C GLY A 235 -4.30 -5.60 -0.73
N ILE A 236 -4.82 -6.73 -0.24
CA ILE A 236 -5.58 -7.71 -1.07
C ILE A 236 -6.90 -7.11 -1.54
N ILE A 237 -7.68 -6.53 -0.60
CA ILE A 237 -9.00 -5.93 -0.91
C ILE A 237 -8.84 -4.73 -1.84
N GLY A 238 -7.93 -3.83 -1.51
CA GLY A 238 -7.64 -2.65 -2.33
C GLY A 238 -7.16 -3.01 -3.73
N ALA A 239 -6.35 -4.06 -3.87
CA ALA A 239 -5.90 -4.56 -5.16
C ALA A 239 -7.07 -5.06 -6.02
N ALA A 240 -7.95 -5.87 -5.45
CA ALA A 240 -9.14 -6.35 -6.16
C ALA A 240 -10.07 -5.20 -6.59
N MET A 241 -10.33 -4.24 -5.69
CA MET A 241 -11.19 -3.08 -6.00
C MET A 241 -10.57 -2.14 -7.04
N HIS A 242 -9.27 -1.97 -7.03
CA HIS A 242 -8.54 -1.18 -8.02
C HIS A 242 -8.61 -1.85 -9.40
N ALA A 243 -8.41 -3.17 -9.45
CA ALA A 243 -8.54 -3.95 -10.67
C ALA A 243 -9.94 -3.84 -11.27
N GLU A 244 -11.00 -3.95 -10.46
CA GLU A 244 -12.39 -3.73 -10.92
C GLU A 244 -12.57 -2.34 -11.53
N THR A 245 -12.07 -1.30 -10.82
CA THR A 245 -12.18 0.09 -11.28
C THR A 245 -11.53 0.28 -12.65
N LEU A 246 -10.29 -0.21 -12.83
CA LEU A 246 -9.57 -0.05 -14.09
C LEU A 246 -10.15 -0.92 -15.22
N HIS A 247 -10.64 -2.12 -14.89
CA HIS A 247 -11.23 -3.02 -15.89
C HIS A 247 -12.57 -2.51 -16.45
N THR A 248 -13.31 -1.75 -15.65
CA THR A 248 -14.63 -1.20 -16.04
C THR A 248 -14.56 0.20 -16.66
N LEU A 249 -13.40 0.86 -16.63
CA LEU A 249 -13.22 2.14 -17.33
C LEU A 249 -13.31 1.93 -18.84
N PRO A 250 -14.06 2.78 -19.57
CA PRO A 250 -14.00 2.79 -21.03
C PRO A 250 -12.57 3.16 -21.46
N GLY A 251 -12.01 2.37 -22.38
CA GLY A 251 -10.67 2.56 -22.94
C GLY A 251 -10.52 3.86 -23.74
#